data_b487eccc7d35cf87f8a6dadc76beecea
#
_entry.id   b487eccc7d35cf87f8a6dadc76beecea
#
_cell.length_a   1.000
_cell.length_b   1.000
_cell.length_c   1.000
_cell.angle_alpha   90.00
_cell.angle_beta   90.00
_cell.angle_gamma   90.00
#
_symmetry.space_group_name_H-M   'P 1'
#
loop_
_entity.id
_entity.type
_entity.pdbx_description
1 polymer ?
#
loop_
_entity_poly.entity_id
_entity_poly.type
_entity_poly.pdbx_seq_one_letter_code
_entity_poly.pdbx_strand_id
1 'polypeptide(L)'
;MTKAKTPTTAAFVSQKGGVGKSTLARLLAVGAIHRGRKTLLADFDLDQLTCVEWGALRLRASLEPEVDTRAFKSLKKLRREEGVADFIVADTHGLADDLSTEIAEDSDVVFLPTGVSGDDLRPTLSLARKLARRGAEGRLVVVLSKVGRSETQFSKAVEAIEDAGFELLSEHWPQRDGFQSDLDSGRAGREARNPYLREIAERMEEALWARTMKAKPR
;
A
#
# COMPACT_ATOMS: atom_id res chain seq x y z
N MET A 1 30.62 9.54 12.78
CA MET A 1 29.54 9.68 11.80
C MET A 1 28.59 8.50 12.01
N THR A 2 27.41 8.75 12.55
CA THR A 2 26.39 7.71 12.74
C THR A 2 25.93 7.26 11.35
N LYS A 3 26.07 5.96 11.04
CA LYS A 3 25.51 5.38 9.81
C LYS A 3 24.03 5.76 9.73
N ALA A 4 23.60 6.43 8.66
CA ALA A 4 22.20 6.69 8.44
C ALA A 4 21.46 5.34 8.49
N LYS A 5 20.42 5.27 9.31
CA LYS A 5 19.61 4.05 9.46
C LYS A 5 18.84 3.86 8.13
N THR A 6 18.94 2.68 7.53
CA THR A 6 18.16 2.34 6.35
C THR A 6 16.67 2.53 6.66
N PRO A 7 15.90 3.24 5.82
CA PRO A 7 14.49 3.45 6.04
C PRO A 7 13.72 2.13 5.97
N THR A 8 12.67 1.99 6.78
CA THR A 8 11.71 0.90 6.63
C THR A 8 10.88 1.14 5.39
N THR A 9 10.79 0.16 4.48
CA THR A 9 10.08 0.29 3.20
C THR A 9 8.89 -0.67 3.13
N ALA A 10 7.70 -0.13 2.87
CA ALA A 10 6.48 -0.87 2.57
C ALA A 10 6.07 -0.63 1.11
N ALA A 11 5.93 -1.68 0.31
CA ALA A 11 5.50 -1.59 -1.08
C ALA A 11 4.07 -2.09 -1.29
N PHE A 12 3.34 -1.43 -2.17
CA PHE A 12 2.04 -1.87 -2.67
C PHE A 12 2.18 -2.27 -4.13
N VAL A 13 1.98 -3.56 -4.42
CA VAL A 13 2.22 -4.14 -5.75
C VAL A 13 0.99 -4.96 -6.19
N SER A 14 0.61 -4.88 -7.45
CA SER A 14 -0.46 -5.73 -8.00
C SER A 14 -0.31 -5.96 -9.51
N GLN A 15 -0.98 -6.99 -10.02
CA GLN A 15 -1.09 -7.29 -11.45
C GLN A 15 -2.28 -6.59 -12.11
N LYS A 16 -3.12 -5.91 -11.33
CA LYS A 16 -4.33 -5.24 -11.83
C LYS A 16 -4.37 -3.78 -11.42
N GLY A 17 -4.81 -2.93 -12.34
CA GLY A 17 -5.19 -1.56 -12.04
C GLY A 17 -6.45 -1.49 -11.15
N GLY A 18 -6.58 -0.41 -10.40
CA GLY A 18 -7.80 -0.11 -9.66
C GLY A 18 -8.10 -0.96 -8.42
N VAL A 19 -7.20 -1.83 -7.97
CA VAL A 19 -7.39 -2.68 -6.77
C VAL A 19 -7.15 -1.97 -5.43
N GLY A 20 -6.92 -0.66 -5.43
CA GLY A 20 -6.77 0.13 -4.20
C GLY A 20 -5.34 0.30 -3.70
N LYS A 21 -4.30 0.01 -4.50
CA LYS A 21 -2.90 0.24 -4.11
C LYS A 21 -2.66 1.65 -3.57
N SER A 22 -2.86 2.65 -4.42
CA SER A 22 -2.62 4.07 -4.08
C SER A 22 -3.48 4.53 -2.89
N THR A 23 -4.71 4.02 -2.75
CA THR A 23 -5.58 4.30 -1.60
C THR A 23 -4.95 3.81 -0.29
N LEU A 24 -4.47 2.57 -0.27
CA LEU A 24 -3.85 1.97 0.91
C LEU A 24 -2.46 2.54 1.18
N ALA A 25 -1.70 2.88 0.13
CA ALA A 25 -0.41 3.54 0.26
C ALA A 25 -0.54 4.92 0.93
N ARG A 26 -1.49 5.75 0.49
CA ARG A 26 -1.79 7.05 1.10
C ARG A 26 -2.25 6.90 2.56
N LEU A 27 -3.09 5.91 2.83
CA LEU A 27 -3.56 5.61 4.18
C LEU A 27 -2.40 5.29 5.12
N LEU A 28 -1.50 4.39 4.71
CA LEU A 28 -0.33 4.01 5.50
C LEU A 28 0.65 5.18 5.68
N ALA A 29 0.88 5.99 4.63
CA ALA A 29 1.78 7.13 4.70
C ALA A 29 1.30 8.18 5.72
N VAL A 30 0.02 8.57 5.66
CA VAL A 30 -0.57 9.51 6.63
C VAL A 30 -0.52 8.92 8.05
N GLY A 31 -0.83 7.64 8.21
CA GLY A 31 -0.75 6.96 9.49
C GLY A 31 0.65 6.91 10.09
N ALA A 32 1.67 6.72 9.26
CA ALA A 32 3.07 6.74 9.69
C ALA A 32 3.48 8.14 10.19
N ILE A 33 3.07 9.21 9.49
CA ILE A 33 3.36 10.59 9.91
C ILE A 33 2.69 10.89 11.25
N HIS A 34 1.44 10.50 11.45
CA HIS A 34 0.77 10.66 12.76
C HIS A 34 1.47 9.92 13.91
N ARG A 35 2.28 8.89 13.60
CA ARG A 35 3.14 8.19 14.56
C ARG A 35 4.55 8.80 14.69
N GLY A 36 4.74 10.00 14.13
CA GLY A 36 6.00 10.73 14.21
C GLY A 36 7.09 10.24 13.26
N ARG A 37 6.75 9.42 12.24
CA ARG A 37 7.74 8.95 11.26
C ARG A 37 7.94 10.01 10.17
N LYS A 38 9.19 10.25 9.82
CA LYS A 38 9.54 11.03 8.64
C LYS A 38 9.30 10.18 7.40
N THR A 39 8.20 10.41 6.71
CA THR A 39 7.65 9.52 5.69
C THR A 39 7.77 10.11 4.29
N LEU A 40 8.22 9.29 3.34
CA LEU A 40 8.19 9.56 1.91
C LEU A 40 7.19 8.61 1.24
N LEU A 41 6.21 9.16 0.54
CA LEU A 41 5.32 8.42 -0.35
C LEU A 41 5.89 8.46 -1.77
N ALA A 42 6.49 7.36 -2.19
CA ALA A 42 7.16 7.21 -3.47
C ALA A 42 6.19 6.65 -4.52
N ASP A 43 5.88 7.45 -5.54
CA ASP A 43 5.01 7.09 -6.66
C ASP A 43 5.86 6.59 -7.83
N PHE A 44 5.68 5.34 -8.23
CA PHE A 44 6.36 4.71 -9.36
C PHE A 44 5.46 4.57 -10.59
N ASP A 45 4.21 5.02 -10.53
CA ASP A 45 3.31 5.07 -11.67
C ASP A 45 3.45 6.44 -12.37
N LEU A 46 4.44 6.55 -13.25
CA LEU A 46 4.74 7.81 -13.95
C LEU A 46 3.66 8.20 -14.98
N ASP A 47 2.81 7.26 -15.36
CA ASP A 47 1.73 7.53 -16.32
C ASP A 47 0.52 8.15 -15.63
N GLN A 48 0.22 7.73 -14.40
CA GLN A 48 -0.95 8.21 -13.65
C GLN A 48 -0.60 9.22 -12.57
N LEU A 49 0.60 9.17 -11.97
CA LEU A 49 1.07 10.05 -10.87
C LEU A 49 0.05 10.22 -9.73
N THR A 50 -0.69 9.15 -9.45
CA THR A 50 -1.88 9.17 -8.59
C THR A 50 -1.59 9.69 -7.18
N CYS A 51 -0.47 9.29 -6.58
CA CYS A 51 -0.09 9.74 -5.25
C CYS A 51 0.48 11.17 -5.27
N VAL A 52 1.23 11.54 -6.31
CA VAL A 52 1.78 12.90 -6.47
C VAL A 52 0.66 13.91 -6.66
N GLU A 53 -0.31 13.64 -7.53
CA GLU A 53 -1.47 14.50 -7.74
C GLU A 53 -2.32 14.67 -6.48
N TRP A 54 -2.55 13.56 -5.76
CA TRP A 54 -3.24 13.60 -4.47
C TRP A 54 -2.48 14.45 -3.43
N GLY A 55 -1.15 14.34 -3.35
CA GLY A 55 -0.32 15.17 -2.49
C GLY A 55 -0.45 16.65 -2.82
N ALA A 56 -0.50 17.00 -4.12
CA ALA A 56 -0.73 18.37 -4.58
C ALA A 56 -2.14 18.89 -4.22
N LEU A 57 -3.17 18.06 -4.33
CA LEU A 57 -4.53 18.40 -3.86
C LEU A 57 -4.56 18.65 -2.36
N ARG A 58 -3.89 17.79 -1.58
CA ARG A 58 -3.77 17.90 -0.14
C ARG A 58 -3.13 19.23 0.29
N LEU A 59 -2.01 19.58 -0.35
CA LEU A 59 -1.30 20.84 -0.11
C LEU A 59 -2.18 22.05 -0.43
N ARG A 60 -2.86 22.04 -1.58
CA ARG A 60 -3.80 23.13 -1.96
C ARG A 60 -4.96 23.30 -0.97
N ALA A 61 -5.42 22.18 -0.40
CA ALA A 61 -6.50 22.17 0.61
C ALA A 61 -5.99 22.46 2.03
N SER A 62 -4.70 22.74 2.21
CA SER A 62 -4.05 22.99 3.51
C SER A 62 -4.37 21.89 4.54
N LEU A 63 -4.37 20.63 4.09
CA LEU A 63 -4.63 19.48 4.94
C LEU A 63 -3.35 19.04 5.67
N GLU A 64 -3.47 18.87 6.97
CA GLU A 64 -2.39 18.35 7.81
C GLU A 64 -2.61 16.87 8.18
N PRO A 65 -1.54 16.10 8.36
CA PRO A 65 -0.14 16.48 8.13
C PRO A 65 0.19 16.58 6.64
N GLU A 66 1.16 17.44 6.30
CA GLU A 66 1.74 17.44 4.96
C GLU A 66 2.39 16.08 4.68
N VAL A 67 2.25 15.58 3.44
CA VAL A 67 2.83 14.31 3.00
C VAL A 67 3.84 14.57 1.89
N ASP A 68 5.11 14.25 2.13
CA ASP A 68 6.14 14.30 1.08
C ASP A 68 5.85 13.22 0.03
N THR A 69 5.37 13.65 -1.15
CA THR A 69 5.03 12.77 -2.27
C THR A 69 5.93 13.06 -3.45
N ARG A 70 6.61 12.04 -3.98
CA ARG A 70 7.55 12.21 -5.11
C ARG A 70 7.44 11.07 -6.09
N ALA A 71 7.58 11.40 -7.39
CA ALA A 71 7.64 10.43 -8.48
C ALA A 71 9.05 9.89 -8.69
N PHE A 72 9.17 8.57 -8.88
CA PHE A 72 10.44 7.89 -9.10
C PHE A 72 10.38 6.97 -10.32
N LYS A 73 11.33 7.11 -11.22
CA LYS A 73 11.45 6.25 -12.41
C LYS A 73 12.32 4.99 -12.20
N SER A 74 12.93 4.84 -11.03
CA SER A 74 13.76 3.67 -10.70
C SER A 74 14.05 3.60 -9.21
N LEU A 75 14.28 2.40 -8.70
CA LEU A 75 14.72 2.15 -7.33
C LEU A 75 16.05 2.85 -7.02
N LYS A 76 16.98 2.88 -7.98
CA LYS A 76 18.26 3.61 -7.83
C LYS A 76 18.07 5.10 -7.51
N LYS A 77 17.01 5.74 -8.05
CA LYS A 77 16.71 7.14 -7.73
C LYS A 77 16.11 7.27 -6.33
N LEU A 78 15.20 6.37 -5.94
CA LEU A 78 14.66 6.34 -4.60
C LEU A 78 15.77 6.18 -3.55
N ARG A 79 16.72 5.27 -3.76
CA ARG A 79 17.84 5.02 -2.83
C ARG A 79 18.76 6.23 -2.63
N ARG A 80 18.80 7.20 -3.55
CA ARG A 80 19.54 8.45 -3.36
C ARG A 80 18.84 9.39 -2.37
N GLU A 81 17.57 9.17 -2.11
CA GLU A 81 16.77 9.88 -1.12
C GLU A 81 16.80 9.18 0.26
N GLU A 82 17.53 8.07 0.40
CA GLU A 82 17.80 7.42 1.69
C GLU A 82 18.49 8.43 2.63
N GLY A 83 17.87 8.72 3.76
CA GLY A 83 18.29 9.80 4.69
C GLY A 83 17.36 11.01 4.65
N VAL A 84 16.53 11.17 3.64
CA VAL A 84 15.44 12.16 3.61
C VAL A 84 14.26 11.68 4.47
N ALA A 85 14.01 10.36 4.52
CA ALA A 85 12.93 9.74 5.29
C ALA A 85 13.45 8.55 6.10
N ASP A 86 12.76 8.18 7.16
CA ASP A 86 12.99 6.95 7.92
C ASP A 86 11.92 5.87 7.66
N PHE A 87 10.89 6.24 6.90
CA PHE A 87 9.82 5.37 6.45
C PHE A 87 9.46 5.68 5.00
N ILE A 88 9.43 4.67 4.14
CA ILE A 88 9.09 4.80 2.72
C ILE A 88 7.88 3.95 2.42
N VAL A 89 6.89 4.55 1.78
CA VAL A 89 5.74 3.85 1.20
C VAL A 89 5.87 3.92 -0.31
N ALA A 90 6.02 2.78 -0.97
CA ALA A 90 6.14 2.69 -2.43
C ALA A 90 4.82 2.26 -3.06
N ASP A 91 4.23 3.14 -3.88
CA ASP A 91 3.08 2.84 -4.72
C ASP A 91 3.56 2.53 -6.14
N THR A 92 3.25 1.33 -6.65
CA THR A 92 3.75 0.87 -7.94
C THR A 92 2.69 0.94 -9.03
N HIS A 93 3.11 0.85 -10.29
CA HIS A 93 2.22 0.77 -11.44
C HIS A 93 1.21 -0.40 -11.34
N GLY A 94 0.08 -0.27 -12.02
CA GLY A 94 -1.04 -1.23 -11.97
C GLY A 94 -0.80 -2.58 -12.65
N LEU A 95 0.28 -2.72 -13.41
CA LEU A 95 0.73 -3.98 -13.98
C LEU A 95 2.12 -4.26 -13.40
N ALA A 96 2.27 -5.34 -12.65
CA ALA A 96 3.56 -5.69 -12.07
C ALA A 96 4.58 -6.00 -13.19
N ASP A 97 5.41 -5.02 -13.44
CA ASP A 97 6.55 -5.04 -14.37
C ASP A 97 7.86 -5.42 -13.63
N ASP A 98 8.98 -5.30 -14.32
CA ASP A 98 10.28 -5.57 -13.73
C ASP A 98 10.62 -4.58 -12.62
N LEU A 99 10.25 -3.29 -12.75
CA LEU A 99 10.46 -2.27 -11.72
C LEU A 99 9.63 -2.57 -10.47
N SER A 100 8.36 -2.93 -10.61
CA SER A 100 7.51 -3.33 -9.48
C SER A 100 8.06 -4.57 -8.77
N THR A 101 8.66 -5.50 -9.52
CA THR A 101 9.32 -6.68 -9.00
C THR A 101 10.59 -6.30 -8.21
N GLU A 102 11.44 -5.41 -8.77
CA GLU A 102 12.64 -4.89 -8.10
C GLU A 102 12.29 -4.16 -6.80
N ILE A 103 11.23 -3.34 -6.80
CA ILE A 103 10.73 -2.64 -5.61
C ILE A 103 10.25 -3.64 -4.55
N ALA A 104 9.50 -4.68 -4.93
CA ALA A 104 9.03 -5.71 -4.02
C ALA A 104 10.21 -6.48 -3.37
N GLU A 105 11.23 -6.81 -4.14
CA GLU A 105 12.45 -7.46 -3.65
C GLU A 105 13.21 -6.58 -2.65
N ASP A 106 13.17 -5.27 -2.84
CA ASP A 106 13.86 -4.27 -2.02
C ASP A 106 13.03 -3.76 -0.82
N SER A 107 11.82 -4.23 -0.62
CA SER A 107 10.95 -3.78 0.46
C SER A 107 10.96 -4.71 1.67
N ASP A 108 10.79 -4.16 2.88
CA ASP A 108 10.71 -4.95 4.13
C ASP A 108 9.35 -5.66 4.24
N VAL A 109 8.30 -5.08 3.68
CA VAL A 109 6.98 -5.69 3.54
C VAL A 109 6.37 -5.35 2.18
N VAL A 110 5.65 -6.29 1.59
CA VAL A 110 4.97 -6.14 0.30
C VAL A 110 3.50 -6.47 0.48
N PHE A 111 2.66 -5.47 0.35
CA PHE A 111 1.22 -5.62 0.34
C PHE A 111 0.73 -5.87 -1.10
N LEU A 112 -0.11 -6.88 -1.25
CA LEU A 112 -0.69 -7.31 -2.52
C LEU A 112 -2.21 -7.11 -2.49
N PRO A 113 -2.71 -5.88 -2.77
CA PRO A 113 -4.14 -5.63 -2.81
C PRO A 113 -4.82 -6.40 -3.94
N THR A 114 -5.97 -7.00 -3.63
CA THR A 114 -6.77 -7.77 -4.58
C THR A 114 -8.26 -7.70 -4.24
N GLY A 115 -9.13 -7.82 -5.26
CA GLY A 115 -10.53 -8.06 -5.04
C GLY A 115 -10.82 -9.51 -4.62
N VAL A 116 -12.09 -9.80 -4.35
CA VAL A 116 -12.55 -11.13 -3.88
C VAL A 116 -12.92 -12.08 -5.03
N SER A 117 -12.95 -11.61 -6.27
CA SER A 117 -13.29 -12.46 -7.42
C SER A 117 -12.13 -13.37 -7.81
N GLY A 118 -12.44 -14.52 -8.41
CA GLY A 118 -11.42 -15.41 -8.95
C GLY A 118 -10.52 -14.74 -10.00
N ASP A 119 -11.08 -13.76 -10.75
CA ASP A 119 -10.33 -12.99 -11.75
C ASP A 119 -9.37 -11.97 -11.14
N ASP A 120 -9.56 -11.60 -9.87
CA ASP A 120 -8.64 -10.76 -9.12
C ASP A 120 -7.60 -11.60 -8.37
N LEU A 121 -8.05 -12.70 -7.75
CA LEU A 121 -7.21 -13.56 -6.92
C LEU A 121 -6.17 -14.33 -7.73
N ARG A 122 -6.54 -14.93 -8.87
CA ARG A 122 -5.61 -15.73 -9.68
C ARG A 122 -4.34 -14.96 -10.09
N PRO A 123 -4.43 -13.74 -10.66
CA PRO A 123 -3.24 -12.95 -10.98
C PRO A 123 -2.43 -12.56 -9.74
N THR A 124 -3.11 -12.21 -8.64
CA THR A 124 -2.44 -11.82 -7.39
C THR A 124 -1.67 -12.98 -6.76
N LEU A 125 -2.27 -14.17 -6.68
CA LEU A 125 -1.59 -15.36 -6.15
C LEU A 125 -0.46 -15.84 -7.08
N SER A 126 -0.60 -15.67 -8.40
CA SER A 126 0.48 -15.91 -9.36
C SER A 126 1.66 -14.97 -9.13
N LEU A 127 1.39 -13.66 -8.94
CA LEU A 127 2.40 -12.67 -8.59
C LEU A 127 3.07 -12.99 -7.26
N ALA A 128 2.30 -13.34 -6.23
CA ALA A 128 2.84 -13.71 -4.92
C ALA A 128 3.82 -14.89 -5.03
N ARG A 129 3.47 -15.94 -5.79
CA ARG A 129 4.37 -17.08 -6.04
C ARG A 129 5.63 -16.65 -6.82
N LYS A 130 5.51 -15.76 -7.80
CA LYS A 130 6.66 -15.20 -8.54
C LYS A 130 7.61 -14.49 -7.59
N LEU A 131 7.08 -13.59 -6.76
CA LEU A 131 7.85 -12.79 -5.80
C LEU A 131 8.48 -13.66 -4.69
N ALA A 132 7.75 -14.67 -4.19
CA ALA A 132 8.28 -15.63 -3.21
C ALA A 132 9.51 -16.37 -3.74
N ARG A 133 9.45 -16.88 -4.99
CA ARG A 133 10.59 -17.53 -5.65
C ARG A 133 11.80 -16.60 -5.86
N ARG A 134 11.58 -15.29 -5.86
CA ARG A 134 12.62 -14.25 -5.97
C ARG A 134 13.12 -13.73 -4.61
N GLY A 135 12.79 -14.44 -3.53
CA GLY A 135 13.30 -14.15 -2.19
C GLY A 135 12.45 -13.17 -1.36
N ALA A 136 11.24 -12.84 -1.80
CA ALA A 136 10.31 -12.03 -1.00
C ALA A 136 9.42 -12.87 -0.07
N GLU A 137 9.63 -14.19 0.04
CA GLU A 137 8.90 -15.06 0.96
C GLU A 137 8.95 -14.53 2.40
N GLY A 138 7.82 -14.65 3.12
CA GLY A 138 7.68 -14.12 4.50
C GLY A 138 7.49 -12.60 4.60
N ARG A 139 7.63 -11.87 3.48
CA ARG A 139 7.38 -10.42 3.41
C ARG A 139 6.10 -10.07 2.62
N LEU A 140 5.47 -11.06 1.99
CA LEU A 140 4.26 -10.89 1.18
C LEU A 140 3.01 -10.98 2.05
N VAL A 141 2.12 -10.01 1.89
CA VAL A 141 0.83 -9.96 2.60
C VAL A 141 -0.28 -9.64 1.59
N VAL A 142 -1.22 -10.54 1.44
CA VAL A 142 -2.40 -10.28 0.61
C VAL A 142 -3.37 -9.40 1.37
N VAL A 143 -3.95 -8.42 0.69
CA VAL A 143 -4.92 -7.49 1.27
C VAL A 143 -6.21 -7.55 0.45
N LEU A 144 -7.30 -8.03 1.04
CA LEU A 144 -8.60 -7.99 0.38
C LEU A 144 -9.10 -6.54 0.32
N SER A 145 -9.35 -6.07 -0.87
CA SER A 145 -9.74 -4.70 -1.17
C SER A 145 -10.99 -4.67 -2.06
N LYS A 146 -11.73 -3.56 -2.02
CA LYS A 146 -13.00 -3.41 -2.73
C LYS A 146 -14.00 -4.53 -2.40
N VAL A 147 -13.97 -4.97 -1.14
CA VAL A 147 -14.85 -6.02 -0.67
C VAL A 147 -16.30 -5.53 -0.70
N GLY A 148 -17.12 -6.25 -1.45
CA GLY A 148 -18.57 -6.02 -1.54
C GLY A 148 -19.33 -6.62 -0.34
N ARG A 149 -20.64 -6.87 -0.51
CA ARG A 149 -21.51 -7.37 0.56
C ARG A 149 -21.63 -8.91 0.61
N SER A 150 -21.02 -9.61 -0.33
CA SER A 150 -21.16 -11.07 -0.44
C SER A 150 -20.20 -11.79 0.50
N GLU A 151 -20.72 -12.30 1.62
CA GLU A 151 -19.95 -13.11 2.56
C GLU A 151 -19.40 -14.39 1.92
N THR A 152 -20.16 -15.02 1.03
CA THR A 152 -19.71 -16.22 0.32
C THR A 152 -18.49 -15.96 -0.56
N GLN A 153 -18.45 -14.83 -1.27
CA GLN A 153 -17.28 -14.46 -2.06
C GLN A 153 -16.08 -14.13 -1.19
N PHE A 154 -16.33 -13.45 -0.07
CA PHE A 154 -15.29 -13.13 0.90
C PHE A 154 -14.66 -14.40 1.49
N SER A 155 -15.48 -15.33 2.00
CA SER A 155 -15.00 -16.59 2.59
C SER A 155 -14.20 -17.44 1.58
N LYS A 156 -14.68 -17.56 0.34
CA LYS A 156 -13.94 -18.25 -0.73
C LYS A 156 -12.61 -17.58 -1.06
N ALA A 157 -12.53 -16.25 -0.97
CA ALA A 157 -11.30 -15.53 -1.20
C ALA A 157 -10.29 -15.78 -0.08
N VAL A 158 -10.74 -15.77 1.18
CA VAL A 158 -9.92 -16.11 2.36
C VAL A 158 -9.35 -17.52 2.22
N GLU A 159 -10.20 -18.52 2.00
CA GLU A 159 -9.82 -19.93 1.82
C GLU A 159 -8.77 -20.08 0.70
N ALA A 160 -8.99 -19.46 -0.45
CA ALA A 160 -8.06 -19.55 -1.58
C ALA A 160 -6.68 -18.92 -1.29
N ILE A 161 -6.60 -17.88 -0.44
CA ILE A 161 -5.34 -17.25 -0.04
C ILE A 161 -4.62 -18.15 0.97
N GLU A 162 -5.34 -18.69 1.96
CA GLU A 162 -4.82 -19.59 2.98
C GLU A 162 -4.31 -20.90 2.36
N ASP A 163 -5.09 -21.53 1.47
CA ASP A 163 -4.69 -22.73 0.70
C ASP A 163 -3.45 -22.49 -0.15
N ALA A 164 -3.27 -21.26 -0.63
CA ALA A 164 -2.07 -20.89 -1.37
C ALA A 164 -0.84 -20.65 -0.48
N GLY A 165 -1.01 -20.68 0.87
CA GLY A 165 0.06 -20.52 1.85
C GLY A 165 0.55 -19.08 2.03
N PHE A 166 -0.26 -18.07 1.66
CA PHE A 166 0.10 -16.67 1.83
C PHE A 166 -0.58 -16.06 3.05
N GLU A 167 0.13 -15.11 3.66
CA GLU A 167 -0.40 -14.30 4.75
C GLU A 167 -1.51 -13.39 4.22
N LEU A 168 -2.68 -13.42 4.88
CA LEU A 168 -3.78 -12.49 4.67
C LEU A 168 -3.74 -11.43 5.77
N LEU A 169 -3.86 -10.15 5.39
CA LEU A 169 -4.00 -9.07 6.37
C LEU A 169 -5.31 -9.24 7.16
N SER A 170 -5.28 -9.01 8.46
CA SER A 170 -6.43 -9.20 9.36
C SER A 170 -7.64 -8.31 9.05
N GLU A 171 -7.43 -7.20 8.37
CA GLU A 171 -8.46 -6.25 7.95
C GLU A 171 -8.63 -6.26 6.43
N HIS A 172 -9.83 -5.88 5.96
CA HIS A 172 -10.12 -5.74 4.54
C HIS A 172 -10.67 -4.34 4.22
N TRP A 173 -10.41 -3.86 2.99
CA TRP A 173 -10.88 -2.56 2.53
C TRP A 173 -12.21 -2.70 1.79
N PRO A 174 -13.33 -2.20 2.33
CA PRO A 174 -14.63 -2.33 1.70
C PRO A 174 -14.80 -1.37 0.51
N GLN A 175 -15.67 -1.74 -0.41
CA GLN A 175 -16.10 -0.83 -1.46
C GLN A 175 -17.14 0.14 -0.91
N ARG A 176 -16.78 1.44 -0.84
CA ARG A 176 -17.63 2.52 -0.34
C ARG A 176 -17.34 3.80 -1.14
N ASP A 177 -18.38 4.39 -1.72
CA ASP A 177 -18.27 5.62 -2.53
C ASP A 177 -17.75 6.82 -1.72
N GLY A 178 -18.05 6.87 -0.41
CA GLY A 178 -17.57 7.92 0.47
C GLY A 178 -16.06 8.04 0.55
N PHE A 179 -15.32 6.94 0.43
CA PHE A 179 -13.85 6.99 0.38
C PHE A 179 -13.36 7.70 -0.88
N GLN A 180 -14.00 7.46 -2.04
CA GLN A 180 -13.60 8.11 -3.27
C GLN A 180 -13.73 9.63 -3.17
N SER A 181 -14.86 10.13 -2.67
CA SER A 181 -15.09 11.58 -2.46
C SER A 181 -14.07 12.24 -1.51
N ASP A 182 -13.61 11.53 -0.49
CA ASP A 182 -12.57 12.03 0.41
C ASP A 182 -11.20 12.03 -0.26
N LEU A 183 -10.83 10.99 -1.00
CA LEU A 183 -9.59 10.92 -1.77
C LEU A 183 -9.51 12.03 -2.83
N ASP A 184 -10.59 12.30 -3.54
CA ASP A 184 -10.71 13.36 -4.55
C ASP A 184 -10.55 14.79 -3.94
N SER A 185 -10.69 14.89 -2.62
CA SER A 185 -10.45 16.14 -1.86
C SER A 185 -9.09 16.19 -1.17
N GLY A 186 -8.17 15.25 -1.46
CA GLY A 186 -6.83 15.17 -0.86
C GLY A 186 -6.79 14.51 0.52
N ARG A 187 -7.89 13.95 1.02
CA ARG A 187 -7.94 13.24 2.31
C ARG A 187 -7.48 11.78 2.14
N ALA A 188 -6.82 11.25 3.15
CA ALA A 188 -6.67 9.81 3.31
C ALA A 188 -7.89 9.23 4.04
N GLY A 189 -8.09 7.91 3.96
CA GLY A 189 -9.27 7.27 4.55
C GLY A 189 -9.46 7.54 6.04
N ARG A 190 -8.37 7.61 6.84
CA ARG A 190 -8.44 7.96 8.27
C ARG A 190 -8.93 9.40 8.54
N GLU A 191 -8.95 10.25 7.53
CA GLU A 191 -9.43 11.62 7.58
C GLU A 191 -10.83 11.77 6.96
N ALA A 192 -11.49 10.64 6.74
CA ALA A 192 -12.83 10.60 6.17
C ALA A 192 -13.80 11.47 7.00
N ARG A 193 -14.63 12.24 6.30
CA ARG A 193 -15.62 13.11 6.95
C ARG A 193 -16.69 12.29 7.67
N ASN A 194 -17.03 11.14 7.12
CA ASN A 194 -17.96 10.20 7.74
C ASN A 194 -17.25 9.40 8.86
N PRO A 195 -17.71 9.49 10.13
CA PRO A 195 -17.09 8.81 11.26
C PRO A 195 -17.01 7.27 11.09
N TYR A 196 -18.04 6.66 10.51
CA TYR A 196 -18.05 5.21 10.25
C TYR A 196 -16.96 4.78 9.25
N LEU A 197 -16.76 5.56 8.16
CA LEU A 197 -15.70 5.30 7.21
C LEU A 197 -14.32 5.54 7.82
N ARG A 198 -14.19 6.54 8.67
CA ARG A 198 -12.95 6.82 9.41
C ARG A 198 -12.55 5.65 10.29
N GLU A 199 -13.47 5.11 11.07
CA GLU A 199 -13.23 3.93 11.93
C GLU A 199 -12.73 2.72 11.12
N ILE A 200 -13.35 2.44 9.97
CA ILE A 200 -12.90 1.37 9.05
C ILE A 200 -11.46 1.64 8.59
N ALA A 201 -11.16 2.87 8.20
CA ALA A 201 -9.84 3.23 7.71
C ALA A 201 -8.78 3.18 8.81
N GLU A 202 -9.11 3.57 10.04
CA GLU A 202 -8.22 3.48 11.20
C GLU A 202 -7.85 2.03 11.53
N ARG A 203 -8.81 1.09 11.49
CA ARG A 203 -8.52 -0.33 11.67
C ARG A 203 -7.62 -0.89 10.57
N MET A 204 -7.91 -0.57 9.31
CA MET A 204 -7.07 -0.96 8.18
C MET A 204 -5.66 -0.41 8.30
N GLU A 205 -5.52 0.87 8.64
CA GLU A 205 -4.23 1.51 8.83
C GLU A 205 -3.42 0.85 9.95
N GLU A 206 -4.08 0.56 11.08
CA GLU A 206 -3.44 -0.12 12.21
C GLU A 206 -2.94 -1.51 11.81
N ALA A 207 -3.73 -2.28 11.04
CA ALA A 207 -3.33 -3.59 10.55
C ALA A 207 -2.11 -3.49 9.60
N LEU A 208 -2.12 -2.54 8.65
CA LEU A 208 -0.98 -2.28 7.75
C LEU A 208 0.27 -1.88 8.53
N TRP A 209 0.12 -0.97 9.49
CA TRP A 209 1.20 -0.51 10.35
C TRP A 209 1.78 -1.62 11.20
N ALA A 210 0.93 -2.34 11.94
CA ALA A 210 1.34 -3.43 12.81
C ALA A 210 2.11 -4.52 12.04
N ARG A 211 1.64 -4.86 10.83
CA ARG A 211 2.35 -5.81 9.97
C ARG A 211 3.69 -5.27 9.48
N THR A 212 3.76 -4.00 9.12
CA THR A 212 5.01 -3.36 8.70
C THR A 212 6.05 -3.36 9.82
N MET A 213 5.63 -3.06 11.04
CA MET A 213 6.54 -3.04 12.20
C MET A 213 7.01 -4.43 12.65
N LYS A 214 6.30 -5.49 12.29
CA LYS A 214 6.74 -6.89 12.48
C LYS A 214 7.74 -7.36 11.43
N ALA A 215 7.92 -6.63 10.33
CA ALA A 215 8.89 -6.98 9.32
C ALA A 215 10.31 -6.94 9.91
N LYS A 216 11.09 -8.00 9.64
CA LYS A 216 12.51 -7.99 9.99
C LYS A 216 13.24 -7.06 9.01
N PRO A 217 14.07 -6.13 9.50
CA PRO A 217 14.91 -5.33 8.61
C PRO A 217 15.80 -6.26 7.76
N ARG A 218 16.04 -5.88 6.53
CA ARG A 218 16.95 -6.58 5.60
C ARG A 218 18.39 -6.39 6.00
#